data_f8ca4dfede981aff62a2925b9b01ac91
#
_entry.id   f8ca4dfede981aff62a2925b9b01ac91
#
_cell.length_a   1.000
_cell.length_b   1.000
_cell.length_c   1.000
_cell.angle_alpha   90.00
_cell.angle_beta   90.00
_cell.angle_gamma   90.00
#
_symmetry.space_group_name_H-M   'P 1'
#
loop_
_entity.id
_entity.type
_entity.pdbx_description
1 polymer ?
#
loop_
_entity_poly.entity_id
_entity_poly.type
_entity_poly.pdbx_seq_one_letter_code
_entity_poly.pdbx_strand_id
1 'polypeptide(L)'
;MLVMNTKESADMPFYGTVYGTGNVMLSGNAAQGLEVNAAMTTNRNTTFTYINGSVASATSNQFIKFVDKTPRRTIQDSVQIISYYDQIQQKRQAETEEQKTDIRLNILVDATPDATMRIIMDPVAGDYISGKGTGNIRTEFYNKGDVKMFGNYRINQGVYKFSLQ
;
A
#
# COMPACT_ATOMS: atom_id res chain seq x y z
N MET A 1 -6.53 21.04 6.53
CA MET A 1 -5.65 21.00 5.32
C MET A 1 -5.87 19.72 4.55
N LEU A 2 -5.50 19.68 3.27
CA LEU A 2 -5.46 18.43 2.50
C LEU A 2 -4.26 17.60 2.97
N VAL A 3 -4.53 16.37 3.39
CA VAL A 3 -3.51 15.44 3.92
C VAL A 3 -3.15 14.37 2.89
N MET A 4 -4.16 13.87 2.18
CA MET A 4 -3.98 12.82 1.18
C MET A 4 -4.92 13.07 0.00
N ASN A 5 -4.42 12.84 -1.21
CA ASN A 5 -5.21 12.83 -2.43
C ASN A 5 -4.63 11.79 -3.38
N THR A 6 -5.06 10.55 -3.22
CA THR A 6 -4.58 9.40 -3.99
C THR A 6 -5.73 8.77 -4.76
N LYS A 7 -5.42 8.28 -5.95
CA LYS A 7 -6.32 7.47 -6.76
C LYS A 7 -6.08 5.99 -6.48
N GLU A 8 -7.05 5.17 -6.83
CA GLU A 8 -6.91 3.72 -6.78
C GLU A 8 -5.69 3.25 -7.58
N SER A 9 -4.87 2.42 -6.93
CA SER A 9 -3.67 1.84 -7.52
C SER A 9 -3.51 0.40 -7.02
N ALA A 10 -2.95 -0.47 -7.86
CA ALA A 10 -2.67 -1.86 -7.50
C ALA A 10 -1.61 -1.99 -6.38
N ASP A 11 -0.78 -0.97 -6.22
CA ASP A 11 0.34 -1.00 -5.27
C ASP A 11 -0.05 -0.56 -3.85
N MET A 12 -1.23 0.07 -3.69
CA MET A 12 -1.67 0.58 -2.40
C MET A 12 -3.06 0.08 -2.02
N PRO A 13 -3.23 -0.45 -0.79
CA PRO A 13 -4.52 -0.95 -0.32
C PRO A 13 -5.49 0.16 0.10
N PHE A 14 -5.14 1.41 -0.09
CA PHE A 14 -5.97 2.54 0.29
C PHE A 14 -5.87 3.69 -0.71
N TYR A 15 -6.96 4.43 -0.84
CA TYR A 15 -7.02 5.64 -1.67
C TYR A 15 -8.13 6.58 -1.20
N GLY A 16 -8.12 7.79 -1.73
CA GLY A 16 -9.15 8.79 -1.47
C GLY A 16 -8.61 10.19 -1.24
N THR A 17 -9.48 11.06 -0.77
CA THR A 17 -9.14 12.44 -0.43
C THR A 17 -9.38 12.65 1.06
N VAL A 18 -8.33 12.95 1.81
CA VAL A 18 -8.41 13.14 3.25
C VAL A 18 -8.04 14.56 3.63
N TYR A 19 -8.96 15.23 4.28
CA TYR A 19 -8.74 16.50 4.94
C TYR A 19 -8.64 16.30 6.43
N GLY A 20 -7.67 16.93 7.07
CA GLY A 20 -7.48 16.81 8.50
C GLY A 20 -6.90 18.06 9.13
N THR A 21 -7.04 18.12 10.44
CA THR A 21 -6.38 19.10 11.31
C THR A 21 -5.60 18.32 12.36
N GLY A 22 -4.34 18.68 12.58
CA GLY A 22 -3.51 17.96 13.53
C GLY A 22 -2.08 18.39 13.50
N ASN A 23 -1.23 17.59 14.12
CA ASN A 23 0.19 17.82 14.25
C ASN A 23 0.98 16.76 13.47
N VAL A 24 2.06 17.19 12.85
CA VAL A 24 3.00 16.30 12.15
C VAL A 24 4.40 16.59 12.67
N MET A 25 5.09 15.54 13.08
CA MET A 25 6.49 15.57 13.49
C MET A 25 7.31 14.76 12.48
N LEU A 26 8.33 15.40 11.95
CA LEU A 26 9.30 14.75 11.07
C LEU A 26 10.62 14.63 11.81
N SER A 27 11.20 13.45 11.79
CA SER A 27 12.51 13.17 12.34
C SER A 27 13.28 12.23 11.41
N GLY A 28 14.59 12.34 11.40
CA GLY A 28 15.44 11.50 10.61
C GLY A 28 16.67 12.18 10.08
N ASN A 29 17.51 11.39 9.45
CA ASN A 29 18.70 11.85 8.74
C ASN A 29 18.97 10.93 7.53
N ALA A 30 19.92 11.33 6.69
CA ALA A 30 20.26 10.59 5.47
C ALA A 30 20.70 9.12 5.73
N ALA A 31 21.24 8.81 6.92
CA ALA A 31 21.72 7.47 7.26
C ALA A 31 20.67 6.59 7.93
N GLN A 32 19.74 7.18 8.68
CA GLN A 32 18.72 6.47 9.47
C GLN A 32 17.33 6.45 8.82
N GLY A 33 17.16 7.22 7.76
CA GLY A 33 15.87 7.35 7.11
C GLY A 33 14.99 8.46 7.69
N LEU A 34 13.76 8.52 7.21
CA LEU A 34 12.74 9.50 7.59
C LEU A 34 11.65 8.82 8.41
N GLU A 35 11.36 9.37 9.56
CA GLU A 35 10.22 8.99 10.41
C GLU A 35 9.22 10.15 10.47
N VAL A 36 7.97 9.86 10.15
CA VAL A 36 6.86 10.81 10.22
C VAL A 36 5.86 10.30 11.23
N ASN A 37 5.65 11.07 12.27
CA ASN A 37 4.63 10.83 13.29
C ASN A 37 3.54 11.89 13.14
N ALA A 38 2.31 11.48 12.83
CA ALA A 38 1.19 12.36 12.65
C ALA A 38 0.02 11.98 13.56
N ALA A 39 -0.60 12.99 14.16
CA ALA A 39 -1.87 12.84 14.85
C ALA A 39 -2.86 13.85 14.25
N MET A 40 -3.98 13.36 13.77
CA MET A 40 -4.94 14.20 13.07
C MET A 40 -6.39 13.83 13.38
N THR A 41 -7.26 14.82 13.26
CA THR A 41 -8.72 14.66 13.27
C THR A 41 -9.23 14.91 11.85
N THR A 42 -10.10 14.05 11.35
CA THR A 42 -10.67 14.19 10.00
C THR A 42 -11.63 15.37 9.92
N ASN A 43 -11.60 16.06 8.78
CA ASN A 43 -12.49 17.17 8.48
C ASN A 43 -13.52 16.79 7.40
N ARG A 44 -14.45 17.72 7.17
CA ARG A 44 -15.47 17.60 6.10
C ARG A 44 -14.84 17.34 4.74
N ASN A 45 -15.59 16.69 3.85
CA ASN A 45 -15.19 16.29 2.52
C ASN A 45 -14.06 15.24 2.49
N THR A 46 -13.81 14.59 3.61
CA THR A 46 -12.92 13.43 3.67
C THR A 46 -13.63 12.19 3.16
N THR A 47 -13.01 11.54 2.19
CA THR A 47 -13.38 10.20 1.72
C THR A 47 -12.13 9.32 1.76
N PHE A 48 -12.21 8.22 2.48
CA PHE A 48 -11.12 7.26 2.60
C PHE A 48 -11.63 5.88 2.24
N THR A 49 -10.96 5.21 1.33
CA THR A 49 -11.27 3.85 0.92
C THR A 49 -10.10 2.93 1.27
N TYR A 50 -10.40 1.85 1.95
CA TYR A 50 -9.46 0.77 2.26
C TYR A 50 -9.92 -0.51 1.56
N ILE A 51 -9.02 -1.16 0.86
CA ILE A 51 -9.25 -2.46 0.23
C ILE A 51 -8.71 -3.52 1.18
N ASN A 52 -9.61 -4.31 1.79
CA ASN A 52 -9.22 -5.43 2.64
C ASN A 52 -8.72 -6.56 1.74
N GLY A 53 -7.41 -6.51 1.46
CA GLY A 53 -6.88 -7.19 0.32
C GLY A 53 -6.46 -8.62 0.55
N SER A 54 -7.17 -9.51 -0.07
CA SER A 54 -6.60 -10.73 -0.62
C SER A 54 -6.24 -10.63 -2.11
N VAL A 55 -6.45 -9.46 -2.74
CA VAL A 55 -6.24 -9.29 -4.20
C VAL A 55 -4.75 -9.27 -4.55
N ALA A 56 -3.91 -8.70 -3.71
CA ALA A 56 -2.47 -8.74 -3.91
C ALA A 56 -1.90 -10.18 -3.81
N SER A 57 -2.55 -11.06 -3.04
CA SER A 57 -2.14 -12.46 -2.92
C SER A 57 -2.57 -13.32 -4.11
N ALA A 58 -3.65 -12.96 -4.80
CA ALA A 58 -4.12 -13.73 -5.95
C ALA A 58 -3.26 -13.53 -7.20
N THR A 59 -2.64 -12.35 -7.33
CA THR A 59 -1.76 -12.05 -8.47
C THR A 59 -0.35 -12.61 -8.27
N SER A 60 0.10 -12.80 -7.03
CA SER A 60 1.45 -13.29 -6.74
C SER A 60 1.59 -14.81 -6.78
N ASN A 61 0.50 -15.56 -6.76
CA ASN A 61 0.55 -17.04 -6.73
C ASN A 61 0.40 -17.74 -8.08
N GLN A 62 0.32 -17.00 -9.18
CA GLN A 62 0.25 -17.58 -10.54
C GLN A 62 1.54 -17.50 -11.33
N PHE A 63 2.69 -17.51 -10.69
CA PHE A 63 3.91 -17.79 -11.43
C PHE A 63 4.11 -19.31 -11.54
N ILE A 64 3.46 -19.90 -12.53
CA ILE A 64 3.93 -21.19 -13.06
C ILE A 64 5.31 -20.90 -13.66
N LYS A 65 6.35 -21.16 -12.88
CA LYS A 65 7.71 -21.09 -13.37
C LYS A 65 7.94 -22.34 -14.25
N PHE A 66 7.79 -22.18 -15.55
CA PHE A 66 8.20 -23.20 -16.50
C PHE A 66 9.71 -23.37 -16.38
N VAL A 67 10.13 -24.46 -15.75
CA VAL A 67 11.53 -24.86 -15.75
C VAL A 67 11.72 -25.78 -16.94
N ASP A 68 12.39 -25.28 -17.97
CA ASP A 68 12.82 -26.10 -19.09
C ASP A 68 13.86 -27.13 -18.61
N LYS A 69 13.47 -28.39 -18.55
CA LYS A 69 14.31 -29.52 -18.15
C LYS A 69 15.04 -30.16 -19.33
N THR A 70 15.13 -29.47 -20.46
CA THR A 70 15.89 -29.99 -21.59
C THR A 70 17.36 -30.08 -21.20
N PRO A 71 18.01 -31.28 -21.24
CA PRO A 71 19.42 -31.40 -20.92
C PRO A 71 20.23 -30.66 -21.96
N ARG A 72 20.77 -29.50 -21.60
CA ARG A 72 21.71 -28.78 -22.45
C ARG A 72 23.00 -29.59 -22.52
N ARG A 73 23.33 -30.07 -23.70
CA ARG A 73 24.68 -30.62 -23.98
C ARG A 73 25.67 -29.49 -23.71
N THR A 74 26.55 -29.74 -22.74
CA THR A 74 27.66 -28.86 -22.41
C THR A 74 28.65 -28.87 -23.58
N ILE A 75 28.62 -27.84 -24.38
CA ILE A 75 29.73 -27.53 -25.28
C ILE A 75 30.69 -26.70 -24.43
N GLN A 76 31.76 -27.33 -23.98
CA GLN A 76 32.91 -26.66 -23.40
C GLN A 76 33.61 -25.92 -24.55
N ASP A 77 33.38 -24.67 -24.67
CA ASP A 77 34.13 -23.58 -25.30
C ASP A 77 33.14 -22.54 -25.80
N SER A 78 32.70 -21.66 -24.95
CA SER A 78 32.17 -20.41 -25.38
C SER A 78 32.39 -19.37 -24.30
N VAL A 79 33.15 -18.37 -24.70
CA VAL A 79 33.21 -17.07 -24.08
C VAL A 79 31.81 -16.71 -23.59
N GLN A 80 31.66 -16.49 -22.28
CA GLN A 80 30.42 -16.00 -21.71
C GLN A 80 30.14 -14.61 -22.31
N ILE A 81 29.37 -14.58 -23.39
CA ILE A 81 28.76 -13.34 -23.82
C ILE A 81 27.65 -13.08 -22.80
N ILE A 82 28.03 -12.44 -21.70
CA ILE A 82 27.04 -11.82 -20.83
C ILE A 82 26.34 -10.81 -21.71
N SER A 83 25.08 -11.09 -22.05
CA SER A 83 24.33 -10.24 -22.93
C SER A 83 24.38 -8.81 -22.39
N TYR A 84 24.63 -7.85 -23.24
CA TYR A 84 24.58 -6.42 -22.90
C TYR A 84 23.25 -6.06 -22.19
N TYR A 85 22.18 -6.77 -22.52
CA TYR A 85 20.88 -6.66 -21.85
C TYR A 85 20.90 -7.16 -20.41
N ASP A 86 21.65 -8.22 -20.10
CA ASP A 86 21.75 -8.72 -18.71
C ASP A 86 22.57 -7.77 -17.84
N GLN A 87 23.58 -7.12 -18.40
CA GLN A 87 24.34 -6.08 -17.70
C GLN A 87 23.49 -4.83 -17.43
N ILE A 88 22.63 -4.43 -18.39
CA ILE A 88 21.72 -3.31 -18.18
C ILE A 88 20.66 -3.67 -17.15
N GLN A 89 20.14 -4.88 -17.16
CA GLN A 89 19.15 -5.31 -16.16
C GLN A 89 19.76 -5.41 -14.76
N GLN A 90 20.97 -5.95 -14.65
CA GLN A 90 21.69 -5.99 -13.36
C GLN A 90 22.01 -4.58 -12.86
N LYS A 91 22.47 -3.67 -13.73
CA LYS A 91 22.68 -2.27 -13.36
C LYS A 91 21.39 -1.57 -12.95
N ARG A 92 20.29 -1.76 -13.68
CA ARG A 92 18.99 -1.18 -13.31
C ARG A 92 18.45 -1.74 -11.98
N GLN A 93 18.66 -3.02 -11.70
CA GLN A 93 18.29 -3.62 -10.43
C GLN A 93 19.19 -3.09 -9.29
N ALA A 94 20.47 -3.00 -9.49
CA ALA A 94 21.40 -2.42 -8.52
C ALA A 94 21.12 -0.92 -8.26
N GLU A 95 20.87 -0.14 -9.31
CA GLU A 95 20.50 1.29 -9.18
C GLU A 95 19.12 1.48 -8.52
N THR A 96 18.21 0.51 -8.62
CA THR A 96 16.90 0.55 -7.96
C THR A 96 16.99 0.15 -6.49
N GLU A 97 17.98 -0.64 -6.09
CA GLU A 97 18.23 -1.01 -4.69
C GLU A 97 19.06 0.04 -3.92
N GLU A 98 19.81 0.88 -4.62
CA GLU A 98 20.83 1.76 -4.02
C GLU A 98 20.33 3.09 -3.53
N GLN A 99 19.15 3.36 -3.13
CA GLN A 99 18.82 4.57 -2.36
C GLN A 99 17.32 4.75 -2.08
N LYS A 100 16.63 3.73 -1.70
CA LYS A 100 15.34 3.99 -1.05
C LYS A 100 15.61 4.32 0.42
N THR A 101 15.68 5.60 0.72
CA THR A 101 15.66 6.09 2.11
C THR A 101 14.54 5.37 2.86
N ASP A 102 14.84 4.86 4.03
CA ASP A 102 13.84 4.25 4.90
C ASP A 102 12.81 5.28 5.29
N ILE A 103 11.54 5.02 5.00
CA ILE A 103 10.44 5.91 5.35
C ILE A 103 9.48 5.12 6.25
N ARG A 104 9.28 5.62 7.46
CA ARG A 104 8.32 5.10 8.42
C ARG A 104 7.27 6.16 8.70
N LEU A 105 6.01 5.81 8.53
CA LEU A 105 4.89 6.68 8.84
C LEU A 105 4.07 6.06 9.97
N ASN A 106 3.88 6.79 11.04
CA ASN A 106 2.99 6.45 12.14
C ASN A 106 1.89 7.51 12.17
N ILE A 107 0.69 7.13 11.81
CA ILE A 107 -0.43 8.07 11.69
C ILE A 107 -1.53 7.64 12.64
N LEU A 108 -1.90 8.52 13.57
CA LEU A 108 -3.07 8.39 14.41
C LEU A 108 -4.18 9.27 13.87
N VAL A 109 -5.32 8.68 13.55
CA VAL A 109 -6.46 9.38 12.98
C VAL A 109 -7.67 9.27 13.89
N ASP A 110 -8.17 10.40 14.35
CA ASP A 110 -9.47 10.52 14.97
C ASP A 110 -10.52 10.82 13.89
N ALA A 111 -11.28 9.79 13.56
CA ALA A 111 -12.32 9.90 12.55
C ALA A 111 -13.58 10.55 13.13
N THR A 112 -14.08 11.56 12.42
CA THR A 112 -15.32 12.28 12.77
C THR A 112 -16.46 11.88 11.84
N PRO A 113 -17.74 12.12 12.22
CA PRO A 113 -18.90 11.84 11.37
C PRO A 113 -18.94 12.64 10.07
N ASP A 114 -18.09 13.65 9.94
CA ASP A 114 -17.99 14.46 8.72
C ASP A 114 -17.20 13.74 7.60
N ALA A 115 -16.47 12.69 7.95
CA ALA A 115 -15.70 11.87 7.03
C ALA A 115 -16.51 10.63 6.60
N THR A 116 -16.31 10.22 5.35
CA THR A 116 -16.85 8.96 4.82
C THR A 116 -15.73 7.95 4.71
N MET A 117 -15.90 6.81 5.35
CA MET A 117 -15.01 5.67 5.22
C MET A 117 -15.68 4.58 4.38
N ARG A 118 -14.91 3.96 3.50
CA ARG A 118 -15.31 2.79 2.72
C ARG A 118 -14.30 1.68 2.92
N ILE A 119 -14.79 0.49 3.17
CA ILE A 119 -13.99 -0.74 3.25
C ILE A 119 -14.49 -1.67 2.16
N ILE A 120 -13.65 -1.97 1.19
CA ILE A 120 -13.93 -2.96 0.14
C ILE A 120 -13.46 -4.30 0.70
N MET A 121 -14.40 -5.23 0.87
CA MET A 121 -14.13 -6.56 1.42
C MET A 121 -13.78 -7.55 0.32
N ASP A 122 -14.47 -7.47 -0.80
CA ASP A 122 -14.20 -8.26 -1.99
C ASP A 122 -14.31 -7.36 -3.23
N PRO A 123 -13.18 -6.96 -3.82
CA PRO A 123 -13.18 -6.13 -5.01
C PRO A 123 -13.70 -6.85 -6.26
N VAL A 124 -13.63 -8.19 -6.30
CA VAL A 124 -14.12 -8.99 -7.43
C VAL A 124 -15.65 -9.09 -7.38
N ALA A 125 -16.22 -9.39 -6.22
CA ALA A 125 -17.67 -9.41 -6.01
C ALA A 125 -18.27 -8.00 -5.91
N GLY A 126 -17.44 -6.99 -5.64
CA GLY A 126 -17.85 -5.62 -5.43
C GLY A 126 -18.51 -5.38 -4.07
N ASP A 127 -18.12 -6.18 -3.07
CA ASP A 127 -18.65 -6.08 -1.72
C ASP A 127 -17.95 -5.01 -0.92
N TYR A 128 -18.73 -4.13 -0.31
CA TYR A 128 -18.17 -3.05 0.49
C TYR A 128 -19.12 -2.59 1.60
N ILE A 129 -18.51 -2.02 2.63
CA ILE A 129 -19.17 -1.20 3.64
C ILE A 129 -18.73 0.24 3.42
N SER A 130 -19.67 1.18 3.38
CA SER A 130 -19.36 2.60 3.29
C SER A 130 -20.25 3.37 4.25
N GLY A 131 -19.66 4.28 5.02
CA GLY A 131 -20.44 5.03 5.98
C GLY A 131 -19.69 6.14 6.68
N LYS A 132 -20.45 6.90 7.45
CA LYS A 132 -20.00 7.96 8.33
C LYS A 132 -20.07 7.48 9.76
N GLY A 133 -19.06 7.85 10.55
CA GLY A 133 -18.97 7.36 11.91
C GLY A 133 -17.84 8.01 12.68
N THR A 134 -17.50 7.40 13.82
CA THR A 134 -16.44 7.84 14.70
C THR A 134 -15.50 6.70 15.05
N GLY A 135 -14.25 7.01 15.27
CA GLY A 135 -13.28 6.01 15.68
C GLY A 135 -11.86 6.51 15.70
N ASN A 136 -10.99 5.70 16.27
CA ASN A 136 -9.56 5.96 16.34
C ASN A 136 -8.86 4.90 15.51
N ILE A 137 -8.10 5.33 14.51
CA ILE A 137 -7.39 4.46 13.58
C ILE A 137 -5.91 4.82 13.66
N ARG A 138 -5.09 3.81 13.92
CA ARG A 138 -3.62 3.92 13.87
C ARG A 138 -3.14 3.18 12.64
N THR A 139 -2.37 3.87 11.81
CA THR A 139 -1.75 3.30 10.62
C THR A 139 -0.25 3.37 10.76
N GLU A 140 0.40 2.25 10.55
CA GLU A 140 1.85 2.11 10.48
C GLU A 140 2.21 1.72 9.05
N PHE A 141 3.06 2.51 8.43
CA PHE A 141 3.57 2.25 7.08
C PHE A 141 5.09 2.26 7.10
N TYR A 142 5.67 1.30 6.42
CA TYR A 142 7.09 1.23 6.15
C TYR A 142 7.29 0.95 4.66
N ASN A 143 8.09 1.78 3.97
CA ASN A 143 8.25 1.69 2.51
C ASN A 143 8.92 0.40 2.02
N LYS A 144 9.55 -0.36 2.92
CA LYS A 144 10.15 -1.68 2.65
C LYS A 144 9.38 -2.82 3.32
N GLY A 145 8.17 -2.58 3.79
CA GLY A 145 7.36 -3.55 4.53
C GLY A 145 5.86 -3.36 4.30
N ASP A 146 5.09 -3.99 5.16
CA ASP A 146 3.64 -3.98 5.06
C ASP A 146 3.01 -2.74 5.68
N VAL A 147 1.84 -2.37 5.14
CA VAL A 147 0.94 -1.41 5.78
C VAL A 147 0.14 -2.13 6.85
N LYS A 148 0.17 -1.62 8.08
CA LYS A 148 -0.60 -2.14 9.20
C LYS A 148 -1.60 -1.10 9.67
N MET A 149 -2.84 -1.52 9.88
CA MET A 149 -3.91 -0.66 10.36
C MET A 149 -4.57 -1.29 11.58
N PHE A 150 -4.72 -0.50 12.63
CA PHE A 150 -5.30 -0.92 13.91
C PHE A 150 -6.33 0.10 14.36
N GLY A 151 -7.28 -0.33 15.17
CA GLY A 151 -8.23 0.58 15.79
C GLY A 151 -9.66 0.10 15.71
N ASN A 152 -10.57 1.00 15.98
CA ASN A 152 -11.99 0.78 15.87
C ASN A 152 -12.67 1.92 15.12
N TYR A 153 -13.69 1.59 14.35
CA TYR A 153 -14.53 2.56 13.70
C TYR A 153 -15.98 2.13 13.81
N ARG A 154 -16.79 2.99 14.40
CA ARG A 154 -18.22 2.77 14.56
C ARG A 154 -18.96 3.54 13.49
N ILE A 155 -19.63 2.83 12.60
CA ILE A 155 -20.48 3.42 11.58
C ILE A 155 -21.82 3.77 12.20
N ASN A 156 -22.19 5.04 12.16
CA ASN A 156 -23.48 5.55 12.65
C ASN A 156 -24.52 5.59 11.54
N GLN A 157 -24.07 5.81 10.31
CA GLN A 157 -24.91 5.89 9.12
C GLN A 157 -24.12 5.40 7.91
N GLY A 158 -24.67 4.44 7.17
CA GLY A 158 -23.92 3.88 6.05
C GLY A 158 -24.72 2.92 5.19
N VAL A 159 -24.02 2.38 4.19
CA VAL A 159 -24.52 1.38 3.26
C VAL A 159 -23.59 0.18 3.29
N TYR A 160 -24.18 -0.99 3.33
CA TYR A 160 -23.51 -2.26 3.15
C TYR A 160 -24.01 -2.91 1.85
N LYS A 161 -23.13 -3.16 0.93
CA LYS A 161 -23.39 -3.91 -0.29
C LYS A 161 -22.76 -5.28 -0.16
N PHE A 162 -23.57 -6.31 -0.32
CA PHE A 162 -23.17 -7.71 -0.27
C PHE A 162 -23.77 -8.46 -1.46
N SER A 163 -22.96 -9.20 -2.20
CA SER A 163 -23.36 -10.02 -3.34
C SER A 163 -23.39 -11.48 -2.90
N LEU A 164 -24.56 -12.09 -2.87
CA LEU A 164 -24.68 -13.54 -2.71
C LEU A 164 -24.32 -14.20 -4.06
N GLN A 165 -23.27 -15.00 -4.06
CA GLN A 165 -22.91 -15.89 -5.17
C GLN A 165 -23.59 -17.25 -5.01
#